data_da99d1673bb22abca7ba404d8ec54c55
#
_entry.id   da99d1673bb22abca7ba404d8ec54c55
#
_cell.length_a   1.000
_cell.length_b   1.000
_cell.length_c   1.000
_cell.angle_alpha   90.00
_cell.angle_beta   90.00
_cell.angle_gamma   90.00
#
_symmetry.space_group_name_H-M   'P 1'
#
loop_
_entity.id
_entity.type
_entity.pdbx_description
1 polymer ?
#
loop_
_entity_poly.entity_id
_entity_poly.type
_entity_poly.pdbx_seq_one_letter_code
_entity_poly.pdbx_strand_id
1 'polypeptide(L)'
;MIITKYVEFDMGHRVPYHKSKCRNPHGHRYKVEVGLSGNIIDLEGISENGMIMDFKDVKKILMVEVHDKLDHGFMYWEKDNEMTTFFKLNQSFHNIKVLFTPTAENIAGWLYKILKEKYKHKYDNDLELKYVKLWETPTSVAIAP
;
A
#
# COMPACT_ATOMS: atom_id res chain seq x y z
N MET A 1 21.89 -4.55 3.06
CA MET A 1 20.95 -5.70 2.94
C MET A 1 19.53 -5.14 2.93
N ILE A 2 18.61 -5.78 2.19
CA ILE A 2 17.18 -5.40 2.17
C ILE A 2 16.36 -6.63 2.53
N ILE A 3 15.46 -6.48 3.49
CA ILE A 3 14.43 -7.47 3.79
C ILE A 3 13.12 -7.07 3.11
N THR A 4 12.30 -8.03 2.68
CA THR A 4 11.05 -7.76 1.99
C THR A 4 9.88 -8.53 2.60
N LYS A 5 8.70 -7.93 2.55
CA LYS A 5 7.44 -8.55 2.94
C LYS A 5 6.32 -8.01 2.07
N TYR A 6 5.32 -8.84 1.77
CA TYR A 6 4.16 -8.41 1.02
C TYR A 6 2.84 -8.85 1.66
N VAL A 7 1.78 -8.18 1.27
CA VAL A 7 0.38 -8.53 1.49
C VAL A 7 -0.39 -8.44 0.18
N GLU A 8 -1.49 -9.15 0.08
CA GLU A 8 -2.41 -9.11 -1.06
C GLU A 8 -3.80 -8.73 -0.58
N PHE A 9 -4.56 -8.02 -1.42
CA PHE A 9 -5.93 -7.61 -1.15
C PHE A 9 -6.69 -7.40 -2.46
N ASP A 10 -8.01 -7.49 -2.40
CA ASP A 10 -8.88 -7.22 -3.53
C ASP A 10 -9.46 -5.81 -3.39
N MET A 11 -9.30 -4.98 -4.41
CA MET A 11 -9.79 -3.60 -4.39
C MET A 11 -10.31 -3.18 -5.75
N GLY A 12 -11.43 -2.45 -5.75
CA GLY A 12 -11.96 -1.81 -6.95
C GLY A 12 -11.40 -0.40 -7.15
N HIS A 13 -11.35 0.02 -8.40
CA HIS A 13 -11.02 1.38 -8.80
C HIS A 13 -11.52 1.70 -10.22
N ARG A 14 -11.33 2.95 -10.66
CA ARG A 14 -11.38 3.34 -12.07
C ARG A 14 -10.49 4.55 -12.34
N VAL A 15 -10.12 4.72 -13.60
CA VAL A 15 -9.40 5.90 -14.12
C VAL A 15 -10.38 6.71 -14.96
N PRO A 16 -11.07 7.74 -14.43
CA PRO A 16 -12.30 8.29 -15.00
C PRO A 16 -12.15 8.85 -16.42
N TYR A 17 -10.98 9.39 -16.76
CA TYR A 17 -10.72 9.97 -18.09
C TYR A 17 -9.93 9.06 -19.04
N HIS A 18 -9.79 7.79 -18.69
CA HIS A 18 -9.07 6.85 -19.54
C HIS A 18 -9.83 6.57 -20.83
N LYS A 19 -9.12 6.51 -21.95
CA LYS A 19 -9.71 6.27 -23.28
C LYS A 19 -10.20 4.82 -23.50
N SER A 20 -9.72 3.88 -22.67
CA SER A 20 -9.99 2.45 -22.77
C SER A 20 -10.78 1.93 -21.56
N LYS A 21 -10.79 0.63 -21.35
CA LYS A 21 -11.60 -0.10 -20.36
C LYS A 21 -11.40 0.36 -18.91
N CYS A 22 -10.22 0.89 -18.55
CA CYS A 22 -9.93 1.34 -17.18
C CYS A 22 -10.82 2.50 -16.71
N ARG A 23 -11.58 3.15 -17.60
CA ARG A 23 -12.61 4.14 -17.22
C ARG A 23 -13.81 3.51 -16.52
N ASN A 24 -14.05 2.22 -16.75
CA ASN A 24 -15.15 1.51 -16.10
C ASN A 24 -14.75 1.11 -14.68
N PRO A 25 -15.71 1.07 -13.73
CA PRO A 25 -15.46 0.44 -12.43
C PRO A 25 -15.05 -1.01 -12.62
N HIS A 26 -13.91 -1.37 -12.05
CA HIS A 26 -13.35 -2.74 -12.08
C HIS A 26 -12.46 -2.95 -10.86
N GLY A 27 -11.88 -4.11 -10.73
CA GLY A 27 -11.02 -4.43 -9.60
C GLY A 27 -9.89 -5.37 -9.98
N HIS A 28 -8.91 -5.43 -9.07
CA HIS A 28 -7.74 -6.30 -9.17
C HIS A 28 -7.44 -6.96 -7.84
N ARG A 29 -6.74 -8.08 -7.92
CA ARG A 29 -6.00 -8.60 -6.78
C ARG A 29 -4.66 -7.89 -6.71
N TYR A 30 -4.61 -6.86 -5.89
CA TYR A 30 -3.38 -6.10 -5.65
C TYR A 30 -2.41 -6.87 -4.77
N LYS A 31 -1.11 -6.66 -5.02
CA LYS A 31 -0.04 -7.11 -4.13
C LYS A 31 0.83 -5.90 -3.80
N VAL A 32 1.07 -5.66 -2.51
CA VAL A 32 1.97 -4.61 -2.02
C VAL A 32 3.15 -5.24 -1.31
N GLU A 33 4.36 -4.96 -1.78
CA GLU A 33 5.63 -5.36 -1.16
C GLU A 33 6.39 -4.14 -0.69
N VAL A 34 6.96 -4.22 0.50
CA VAL A 34 7.91 -3.24 1.02
C VAL A 34 9.31 -3.82 1.05
N GLY A 35 10.29 -2.97 0.75
CA GLY A 35 11.72 -3.25 0.96
C GLY A 35 12.26 -2.36 2.08
N LEU A 36 12.77 -2.98 3.13
CA LEU A 36 13.32 -2.30 4.30
C LEU A 36 14.81 -2.58 4.43
N SER A 37 15.61 -1.57 4.74
CA SER A 37 17.00 -1.72 5.10
C SER A 37 17.24 -1.14 6.49
N GLY A 38 18.31 -1.60 7.14
CA GLY A 38 18.75 -1.13 8.45
C GLY A 38 20.01 -1.87 8.86
N ASN A 39 20.55 -1.49 10.00
CA ASN A 39 21.62 -2.24 10.64
C ASN A 39 21.07 -3.52 11.26
N ILE A 40 21.83 -4.60 11.19
CA ILE A 40 21.49 -5.83 11.93
C ILE A 40 21.64 -5.52 13.41
N ILE A 41 20.62 -5.82 14.18
CA ILE A 41 20.64 -5.67 15.64
C ILE A 41 21.59 -6.73 16.21
N ASP A 42 22.64 -6.27 16.85
CA ASP A 42 23.62 -7.11 17.51
C ASP A 42 23.54 -6.86 19.02
N LEU A 43 22.57 -7.48 19.66
CA LEU A 43 22.35 -7.36 21.10
C LEU A 43 21.94 -8.71 21.69
N GLU A 44 22.83 -9.30 22.45
CA GLU A 44 22.62 -10.61 23.07
C GLU A 44 21.45 -10.57 24.06
N GLY A 45 20.64 -11.62 24.03
CA GLY A 45 19.52 -11.82 24.96
C GLY A 45 18.18 -11.18 24.57
N ILE A 46 18.09 -10.54 23.41
CA ILE A 46 16.82 -10.05 22.86
C ILE A 46 16.34 -10.91 21.69
N SER A 47 15.03 -10.89 21.44
CA SER A 47 14.38 -11.67 20.39
C SER A 47 14.84 -11.31 18.98
N GLU A 48 15.16 -10.03 18.75
CA GLU A 48 15.50 -9.45 17.46
C GLU A 48 16.99 -9.53 17.13
N ASN A 49 17.80 -10.18 17.99
CA ASN A 49 19.23 -10.34 17.74
C ASN A 49 19.49 -11.03 16.40
N GLY A 50 20.32 -10.45 15.55
CA GLY A 50 20.61 -10.91 14.19
C GLY A 50 19.62 -10.46 13.12
N MET A 51 18.61 -9.64 13.43
CA MET A 51 17.59 -9.17 12.51
C MET A 51 17.76 -7.68 12.16
N ILE A 52 17.28 -7.28 10.99
CA ILE A 52 16.99 -5.86 10.68
C ILE A 52 15.65 -5.47 11.31
N MET A 53 14.65 -6.33 11.15
CA MET A 53 13.32 -6.21 11.74
C MET A 53 12.63 -7.57 11.69
N ASP A 54 11.86 -7.92 12.72
CA ASP A 54 11.05 -9.13 12.70
C ASP A 54 9.98 -9.06 11.57
N PHE A 55 9.92 -10.07 10.72
CA PHE A 55 8.93 -10.15 9.64
C PHE A 55 7.49 -10.12 10.13
N LYS A 56 7.22 -10.55 11.35
CA LYS A 56 5.90 -10.43 11.98
C LYS A 56 5.51 -8.96 12.18
N ASP A 57 6.45 -8.13 12.62
CA ASP A 57 6.22 -6.70 12.82
C ASP A 57 6.11 -5.95 11.47
N VAL A 58 6.91 -6.34 10.48
CA VAL A 58 6.76 -5.82 9.10
C VAL A 58 5.34 -6.12 8.60
N LYS A 59 4.88 -7.38 8.75
CA LYS A 59 3.54 -7.81 8.35
C LYS A 59 2.45 -7.06 9.10
N LYS A 60 2.58 -6.86 10.41
CA LYS A 60 1.58 -6.16 11.22
C LYS A 60 1.31 -4.75 10.72
N ILE A 61 2.35 -4.00 10.37
CA ILE A 61 2.21 -2.65 9.80
C ILE A 61 1.51 -2.72 8.43
N LEU A 62 1.90 -3.65 7.56
CA LEU A 62 1.24 -3.84 6.25
C LEU A 62 -0.24 -4.22 6.40
N MET A 63 -0.59 -5.07 7.35
CA MET A 63 -2.00 -5.42 7.59
C MET A 63 -2.80 -4.20 8.02
N VAL A 64 -2.35 -3.46 9.03
CA VAL A 64 -3.09 -2.32 9.59
C VAL A 64 -3.16 -1.13 8.63
N GLU A 65 -2.06 -0.82 7.94
CA GLU A 65 -1.96 0.40 7.12
C GLU A 65 -2.38 0.19 5.66
N VAL A 66 -2.36 -1.04 5.16
CA VAL A 66 -2.67 -1.37 3.77
C VAL A 66 -3.87 -2.30 3.68
N HIS A 67 -3.72 -3.56 4.11
CA HIS A 67 -4.75 -4.58 3.92
C HIS A 67 -6.10 -4.17 4.51
N ASP A 68 -6.16 -3.89 5.80
CA ASP A 68 -7.42 -3.64 6.50
C ASP A 68 -8.13 -2.35 6.07
N LYS A 69 -7.37 -1.42 5.45
CA LYS A 69 -7.91 -0.17 4.93
C LYS A 69 -8.39 -0.25 3.48
N LEU A 70 -7.82 -1.16 2.69
CA LEU A 70 -8.04 -1.20 1.24
C LEU A 70 -8.84 -2.41 0.79
N ASP A 71 -8.74 -3.54 1.51
CA ASP A 71 -9.36 -4.79 1.11
C ASP A 71 -10.89 -4.67 1.02
N HIS A 72 -11.47 -5.15 -0.09
CA HIS A 72 -12.89 -5.04 -0.41
C HIS A 72 -13.42 -3.59 -0.48
N GLY A 73 -12.53 -2.61 -0.62
CA GLY A 73 -12.90 -1.22 -0.84
C GLY A 73 -12.91 -0.84 -2.32
N PHE A 74 -13.50 0.32 -2.62
CA PHE A 74 -13.41 0.95 -3.93
C PHE A 74 -12.69 2.28 -3.81
N MET A 75 -11.54 2.41 -4.48
CA MET A 75 -10.74 3.64 -4.48
C MET A 75 -11.17 4.56 -5.63
N TYR A 76 -11.44 5.82 -5.34
CA TYR A 76 -11.83 6.80 -6.34
C TYR A 76 -11.25 8.18 -6.06
N TRP A 77 -11.02 8.92 -7.14
CA TRP A 77 -10.57 10.30 -7.07
C TRP A 77 -11.70 11.21 -6.60
N GLU A 78 -11.43 12.15 -5.70
CA GLU A 78 -12.44 13.11 -5.20
C GLU A 78 -13.12 13.94 -6.30
N LYS A 79 -12.41 14.18 -7.42
CA LYS A 79 -12.94 14.90 -8.60
C LYS A 79 -13.68 14.02 -9.61
N ASP A 80 -13.80 12.71 -9.33
CA ASP A 80 -14.67 11.82 -10.08
C ASP A 80 -16.11 12.02 -9.59
N ASN A 81 -16.86 12.87 -10.28
CA ASN A 81 -18.20 13.26 -9.88
C ASN A 81 -19.19 12.10 -9.86
N GLU A 82 -19.04 11.12 -10.76
CA GLU A 82 -19.91 9.95 -10.79
C GLU A 82 -19.72 9.08 -9.55
N MET A 83 -18.45 8.76 -9.21
CA MET A 83 -18.15 7.96 -8.02
C MET A 83 -18.42 8.72 -6.72
N THR A 84 -18.14 10.01 -6.69
CA THR A 84 -18.46 10.87 -5.54
C THR A 84 -19.98 10.88 -5.28
N THR A 85 -20.78 11.03 -6.32
CA THR A 85 -22.25 10.97 -6.21
C THR A 85 -22.73 9.59 -5.80
N PHE A 86 -22.19 8.53 -6.40
CA PHE A 86 -22.54 7.15 -6.07
C PHE A 86 -22.30 6.84 -4.58
N PHE A 87 -21.12 7.13 -4.05
CA PHE A 87 -20.81 6.84 -2.64
C PHE A 87 -21.49 7.79 -1.67
N LYS A 88 -21.86 9.00 -2.08
CA LYS A 88 -22.71 9.88 -1.27
C LYS A 88 -24.10 9.28 -1.05
N LEU A 89 -24.65 8.56 -2.05
CA LEU A 89 -25.92 7.86 -1.96
C LEU A 89 -25.82 6.48 -1.30
N ASN A 90 -24.63 5.89 -1.26
CA ASN A 90 -24.37 4.54 -0.76
C ASN A 90 -23.32 4.55 0.35
N GLN A 91 -23.56 5.28 1.43
CA GLN A 91 -22.58 5.56 2.48
C GLN A 91 -22.14 4.32 3.27
N SER A 92 -22.91 3.23 3.25
CA SER A 92 -22.55 1.97 3.90
C SER A 92 -21.48 1.16 3.15
N PHE A 93 -21.21 1.49 1.89
CA PHE A 93 -20.22 0.77 1.10
C PHE A 93 -18.81 1.24 1.47
N HIS A 94 -17.88 0.28 1.55
CA HIS A 94 -16.48 0.60 1.81
C HIS A 94 -15.88 1.36 0.62
N ASN A 95 -15.60 2.63 0.82
CA ASN A 95 -15.05 3.52 -0.19
C ASN A 95 -13.79 4.22 0.30
N ILE A 96 -12.85 4.44 -0.63
CA ILE A 96 -11.55 5.06 -0.35
C ILE A 96 -11.42 6.27 -1.26
N LYS A 97 -11.81 7.44 -0.75
CA LYS A 97 -11.68 8.70 -1.48
C LYS A 97 -10.25 9.23 -1.39
N VAL A 98 -9.65 9.51 -2.53
CA VAL A 98 -8.27 10.01 -2.62
C VAL A 98 -8.20 11.31 -3.44
N LEU A 99 -7.10 12.07 -3.27
CA LEU A 99 -6.89 13.36 -3.93
C LEU A 99 -6.25 13.23 -5.31
N PHE A 100 -6.13 12.03 -5.83
CA PHE A 100 -5.45 11.70 -7.09
C PHE A 100 -6.22 10.65 -7.89
N THR A 101 -5.96 10.58 -9.18
CA THR A 101 -6.45 9.48 -10.02
C THR A 101 -5.83 8.17 -9.57
N PRO A 102 -6.62 7.14 -9.21
CA PRO A 102 -6.10 5.91 -8.61
C PRO A 102 -5.48 4.97 -9.66
N THR A 103 -4.35 5.38 -10.23
CA THR A 103 -3.46 4.55 -11.03
C THR A 103 -2.46 3.82 -10.13
N ALA A 104 -1.87 2.74 -10.62
CA ALA A 104 -0.87 1.98 -9.85
C ALA A 104 0.28 2.86 -9.35
N GLU A 105 0.75 3.80 -10.17
CA GLU A 105 1.83 4.73 -9.84
C GLU A 105 1.46 5.66 -8.67
N ASN A 106 0.28 6.27 -8.74
CA ASN A 106 -0.20 7.18 -7.71
C ASN A 106 -0.47 6.45 -6.39
N ILE A 107 -1.05 5.25 -6.47
CA ILE A 107 -1.30 4.41 -5.29
C ILE A 107 0.03 3.98 -4.65
N ALA A 108 1.01 3.53 -5.44
CA ALA A 108 2.33 3.16 -4.93
C ALA A 108 3.02 4.33 -4.22
N GLY A 109 3.02 5.52 -4.84
CA GLY A 109 3.60 6.73 -4.25
C GLY A 109 2.89 7.18 -2.97
N TRP A 110 1.56 7.06 -2.93
CA TRP A 110 0.76 7.37 -1.74
C TRP A 110 1.05 6.39 -0.60
N LEU A 111 1.09 5.08 -0.89
CA LEU A 111 1.43 4.07 0.10
C LEU A 111 2.86 4.23 0.62
N TYR A 112 3.82 4.57 -0.26
CA TYR A 112 5.19 4.83 0.16
C TYR A 112 5.26 5.94 1.23
N LYS A 113 4.57 7.06 1.02
CA LYS A 113 4.56 8.17 1.97
C LYS A 113 4.00 7.75 3.34
N ILE A 114 2.89 7.00 3.35
CA ILE A 114 2.27 6.49 4.58
C ILE A 114 3.21 5.53 5.30
N LEU A 115 3.72 4.52 4.58
CA LEU A 115 4.51 3.45 5.16
C LEU A 115 5.89 3.93 5.62
N LYS A 116 6.48 4.92 4.94
CA LYS A 116 7.74 5.55 5.36
C LYS A 116 7.65 6.09 6.79
N GLU A 117 6.58 6.80 7.11
CA GLU A 117 6.38 7.34 8.47
C GLU A 117 6.06 6.24 9.49
N LYS A 118 5.42 5.14 9.07
CA LYS A 118 5.08 4.03 9.97
C LYS A 118 6.26 3.12 10.32
N TYR A 119 7.21 2.95 9.41
CA TYR A 119 8.44 2.20 9.68
C TYR A 119 9.51 3.04 10.35
N LYS A 120 9.49 4.36 10.17
CA LYS A 120 10.44 5.28 10.78
C LYS A 120 10.46 5.12 12.30
N HIS A 121 11.66 5.03 12.86
CA HIS A 121 11.89 4.89 14.32
C HIS A 121 11.21 3.67 14.98
N LYS A 122 10.84 2.65 14.21
CA LYS A 122 10.29 1.42 14.80
C LYS A 122 11.36 0.68 15.62
N TYR A 123 12.59 0.69 15.15
CA TYR A 123 13.77 0.18 15.83
C TYR A 123 14.90 1.22 15.78
N ASP A 124 15.79 1.22 16.80
CA ASP A 124 16.96 2.10 16.84
C ASP A 124 18.15 1.46 16.11
N ASN A 125 17.96 1.19 14.81
CA ASN A 125 18.94 0.53 13.94
C ASN A 125 18.98 1.12 12.52
N ASP A 126 18.72 2.42 12.38
CA ASP A 126 18.66 3.12 11.08
C ASP A 126 17.72 2.47 10.08
N LEU A 127 16.57 1.99 10.56
CA LEU A 127 15.55 1.37 9.72
C LEU A 127 14.99 2.36 8.69
N GLU A 128 15.04 1.99 7.41
CA GLU A 128 14.59 2.81 6.29
C GLU A 128 13.72 2.01 5.32
N LEU A 129 12.58 2.57 4.93
CA LEU A 129 11.78 2.07 3.81
C LEU A 129 12.45 2.49 2.50
N LYS A 130 12.97 1.53 1.74
CA LYS A 130 13.66 1.76 0.47
C LYS A 130 12.71 1.87 -0.70
N TYR A 131 11.64 1.07 -0.71
CA TYR A 131 10.66 1.10 -1.76
C TYR A 131 9.32 0.47 -1.35
N VAL A 132 8.29 0.84 -2.07
CA VAL A 132 7.02 0.13 -2.16
C VAL A 132 6.83 -0.34 -3.60
N LYS A 133 6.58 -1.62 -3.79
CA LYS A 133 6.13 -2.18 -5.07
C LYS A 133 4.65 -2.49 -4.99
N LEU A 134 3.89 -2.00 -5.95
CA LEU A 134 2.47 -2.30 -6.09
C LEU A 134 2.22 -3.02 -7.42
N TRP A 135 1.85 -4.28 -7.36
CA TRP A 135 1.32 -5.02 -8.51
C TRP A 135 -0.18 -4.79 -8.61
N GLU A 136 -0.62 -4.20 -9.73
CA GLU A 136 -2.03 -4.12 -10.09
C GLU A 136 -2.50 -5.43 -10.71
N THR A 137 -1.64 -6.05 -11.51
CA THR A 137 -1.82 -7.38 -12.10
C THR A 137 -0.55 -8.20 -11.88
N PRO A 138 -0.55 -9.52 -12.13
CA PRO A 138 0.66 -10.34 -12.01
C PRO A 138 1.84 -9.87 -12.90
N THR A 139 1.56 -9.09 -13.93
CA THR A 139 2.56 -8.65 -14.93
C THR A 139 2.79 -7.14 -14.92
N SER A 140 2.06 -6.36 -14.10
CA SER A 140 2.14 -4.90 -14.10
C SER A 140 2.43 -4.40 -12.69
N VAL A 141 3.57 -3.74 -12.52
CA VAL A 141 4.04 -3.24 -11.22
C VAL A 141 4.48 -1.79 -11.30
N ALA A 142 4.08 -0.99 -10.32
CA ALA A 142 4.64 0.33 -10.06
C ALA A 142 5.56 0.28 -8.83
N ILE A 143 6.69 0.97 -8.88
CA ILE A 143 7.69 1.02 -7.80
C ILE A 143 7.87 2.47 -7.39
N ALA A 144 7.61 2.77 -6.13
CA ALA A 144 7.88 4.05 -5.50
C ALA A 144 9.10 3.93 -4.57
N PRO A 145 10.05 4.90 -4.66
CA PRO A 145 11.21 4.96 -3.77
C PRO A 145 10.79 5.36 -2.38
#